data_6b8525bc3edefaee7f71fac95fa25868
#
_entry.id   6b8525bc3edefaee7f71fac95fa25868
#
_cell.length_a   1.000
_cell.length_b   1.000
_cell.length_c   1.000
_cell.angle_alpha   90.00
_cell.angle_beta   90.00
_cell.angle_gamma   90.00
#
_symmetry.space_group_name_H-M   'P 1'
#
loop_
_entity.id
_entity.type
_entity.pdbx_description
1 polymer ?
#
loop_
_entity_poly.entity_id
_entity_poly.type
_entity_poly.pdbx_seq_one_letter_code
_entity_poly.pdbx_strand_id
1 'polypeptide(L)'
;MRAFRSMLYIPAAAPGMLPHAPIFGCDSILMDLEDAVAYTEKDSARLMAAWFLRAFDFKDLFVTVRVNGADPTFFDDDVSALVPCPPAAVRLPTCHSAAHIPSAATQIY
;
A
#
# COMPACT_ATOMS: atom_id res chain seq x y z
N MET A 1 11.72 -0.90 -19.50
CA MET A 1 10.34 -0.84 -18.95
C MET A 1 9.94 -2.19 -18.42
N ARG A 2 9.38 -2.23 -17.23
CA ARG A 2 8.95 -3.46 -16.58
C ARG A 2 7.52 -3.80 -17.00
N ALA A 3 7.28 -5.07 -17.33
CA ALA A 3 5.93 -5.52 -17.65
C ALA A 3 5.20 -5.93 -16.37
N PHE A 4 3.99 -5.42 -16.17
CA PHE A 4 3.13 -5.77 -15.06
C PHE A 4 2.00 -6.66 -15.56
N ARG A 5 2.27 -7.95 -15.65
CA ARG A 5 1.30 -8.93 -16.13
C ARG A 5 0.36 -9.39 -15.04
N SER A 6 0.82 -9.35 -13.80
CA SER A 6 0.02 -9.78 -12.65
C SER A 6 0.33 -8.93 -11.43
N MET A 7 -0.73 -8.69 -10.63
CA MET A 7 -0.63 -7.99 -9.36
C MET A 7 -1.41 -8.78 -8.31
N LEU A 8 -0.73 -9.16 -7.24
CA LEU A 8 -1.35 -9.90 -6.15
C LEU A 8 -1.73 -8.93 -5.03
N TYR A 9 -3.01 -8.93 -4.65
CA TYR A 9 -3.51 -8.15 -3.54
C TYR A 9 -3.32 -8.91 -2.24
N ILE A 10 -2.67 -8.28 -1.26
CA ILE A 10 -2.46 -8.86 0.06
C ILE A 10 -2.92 -7.86 1.12
N PRO A 11 -3.88 -8.22 2.00
CA PRO A 11 -4.25 -7.33 3.09
C PRO A 11 -3.04 -7.08 3.98
N ALA A 12 -2.77 -5.81 4.30
CA ALA A 12 -1.63 -5.48 5.15
C ALA A 12 -1.79 -6.04 6.58
N ALA A 13 -3.03 -6.32 6.98
CA ALA A 13 -3.31 -6.96 8.27
C ALA A 13 -3.03 -8.47 8.27
N ALA A 14 -2.56 -9.05 7.16
CA ALA A 14 -2.23 -10.47 7.05
C ALA A 14 -0.72 -10.67 6.95
N PRO A 15 0.04 -10.50 8.04
CA PRO A 15 1.50 -10.54 8.00
C PRO A 15 2.06 -11.89 7.61
N GLY A 16 1.28 -12.97 7.78
CA GLY A 16 1.72 -14.31 7.39
C GLY A 16 1.83 -14.51 5.88
N MET A 17 1.15 -13.68 5.09
CA MET A 17 1.17 -13.79 3.63
C MET A 17 2.30 -12.98 2.99
N LEU A 18 2.66 -11.85 3.58
CA LEU A 18 3.61 -10.91 2.98
C LEU A 18 5.01 -11.50 2.75
N PRO A 19 5.59 -12.26 3.68
CA PRO A 19 6.92 -12.83 3.46
C PRO A 19 6.99 -13.83 2.30
N HIS A 20 5.87 -14.40 1.91
CA HIS A 20 5.82 -15.35 0.81
C HIS A 20 5.60 -14.70 -0.56
N ALA A 21 5.36 -13.40 -0.60
CA ALA A 21 5.06 -12.69 -1.83
C ALA A 21 6.12 -12.92 -2.94
N PRO A 22 7.43 -12.91 -2.65
CA PRO A 22 8.43 -13.13 -3.70
C PRO A 22 8.37 -14.49 -4.38
N ILE A 23 7.80 -15.49 -3.74
CA ILE A 23 7.74 -16.85 -4.29
C ILE A 23 6.43 -17.17 -5.01
N PHE A 24 5.46 -16.25 -5.01
CA PHE A 24 4.18 -16.49 -5.69
C PHE A 24 4.26 -16.29 -7.21
N GLY A 25 5.36 -15.76 -7.73
CA GLY A 25 5.54 -15.62 -9.17
C GLY A 25 4.85 -14.42 -9.81
N CYS A 26 4.27 -13.51 -9.01
CA CYS A 26 3.66 -12.29 -9.54
C CYS A 26 4.71 -11.22 -9.84
N ASP A 27 4.38 -10.29 -10.74
CA ASP A 27 5.27 -9.18 -11.09
C ASP A 27 5.24 -8.07 -10.04
N SER A 28 4.10 -7.90 -9.37
CA SER A 28 3.89 -6.86 -8.39
C SER A 28 2.95 -7.33 -7.29
N ILE A 29 3.03 -6.68 -6.14
CA ILE A 29 2.06 -6.86 -5.07
C ILE A 29 1.44 -5.54 -4.71
N LEU A 30 0.23 -5.60 -4.21
CA LEU A 30 -0.46 -4.46 -3.64
C LEU A 30 -0.81 -4.79 -2.19
N MET A 31 -0.18 -4.09 -1.26
CA MET A 31 -0.55 -4.16 0.15
C MET A 31 -1.76 -3.28 0.36
N ASP A 32 -2.85 -3.86 0.83
CA ASP A 32 -4.11 -3.15 0.97
C ASP A 32 -4.33 -2.67 2.40
N LEU A 33 -4.56 -1.37 2.53
CA LEU A 33 -4.95 -0.74 3.79
C LEU A 33 -6.44 -0.37 3.80
N GLU A 34 -7.15 -0.58 2.71
CA GLU A 34 -8.51 -0.08 2.52
C GLU A 34 -9.55 -1.20 2.64
N ASP A 35 -10.12 -1.69 1.53
CA ASP A 35 -11.28 -2.59 1.56
C ASP A 35 -11.02 -3.94 2.22
N ALA A 36 -9.82 -4.49 2.05
CA ALA A 36 -9.48 -5.79 2.60
C ALA A 36 -9.18 -5.76 4.10
N VAL A 37 -9.20 -4.59 4.71
CA VAL A 37 -8.86 -4.40 6.12
C VAL A 37 -10.07 -3.89 6.88
N ALA A 38 -10.47 -4.64 7.92
CA ALA A 38 -11.57 -4.24 8.79
C ALA A 38 -11.26 -2.90 9.47
N TYR A 39 -12.31 -2.13 9.76
CA TYR A 39 -12.19 -0.81 10.34
C TYR A 39 -11.34 -0.82 11.63
N THR A 40 -11.54 -1.84 12.48
CA THR A 40 -10.81 -1.99 13.73
C THR A 40 -9.35 -2.39 13.55
N GLU A 41 -8.97 -2.84 12.35
CA GLU A 41 -7.61 -3.31 12.05
C GLU A 41 -6.80 -2.26 11.27
N LYS A 42 -7.36 -1.08 11.00
CA LYS A 42 -6.70 -0.07 10.16
C LYS A 42 -5.35 0.37 10.71
N ASP A 43 -5.25 0.60 12.01
CA ASP A 43 -4.00 1.04 12.63
C ASP A 43 -2.95 -0.07 12.60
N SER A 44 -3.34 -1.30 12.91
CA SER A 44 -2.44 -2.44 12.86
C SER A 44 -1.92 -2.69 11.45
N ALA A 45 -2.79 -2.60 10.45
CA ALA A 45 -2.42 -2.80 9.06
C ALA A 45 -1.42 -1.74 8.59
N ARG A 46 -1.63 -0.49 8.97
CA ARG A 46 -0.72 0.61 8.65
C ARG A 46 0.67 0.38 9.22
N LEU A 47 0.75 0.04 10.49
CA LEU A 47 2.03 -0.23 11.15
C LEU A 47 2.73 -1.43 10.52
N MET A 48 1.97 -2.47 10.17
CA MET A 48 2.51 -3.67 9.53
C MET A 48 3.08 -3.35 8.15
N ALA A 49 2.34 -2.58 7.35
CA ALA A 49 2.81 -2.17 6.02
C ALA A 49 4.11 -1.37 6.12
N ALA A 50 4.17 -0.41 7.03
CA ALA A 50 5.37 0.41 7.23
C ALA A 50 6.56 -0.46 7.65
N TRP A 51 6.33 -1.41 8.54
CA TRP A 51 7.39 -2.31 8.99
C TRP A 51 7.94 -3.16 7.85
N PHE A 52 7.05 -3.76 7.04
CA PHE A 52 7.49 -4.59 5.92
C PHE A 52 8.22 -3.77 4.86
N LEU A 53 7.75 -2.57 4.56
CA LEU A 53 8.44 -1.69 3.60
C LEU A 53 9.85 -1.34 4.06
N ARG A 54 10.04 -1.19 5.36
CA ARG A 54 11.34 -0.80 5.91
C ARG A 54 12.28 -1.98 6.09
N ALA A 55 11.77 -3.13 6.50
CA ALA A 55 12.59 -4.22 7.01
C ALA A 55 12.64 -5.47 6.11
N PHE A 56 11.67 -5.66 5.22
CA PHE A 56 11.57 -6.87 4.42
C PHE A 56 12.07 -6.63 2.99
N ASP A 57 12.84 -7.60 2.47
CA ASP A 57 13.34 -7.55 1.10
C ASP A 57 12.35 -8.25 0.17
N PHE A 58 11.61 -7.46 -0.61
CA PHE A 58 10.65 -7.96 -1.58
C PHE A 58 11.29 -8.39 -2.90
N LYS A 59 12.63 -8.40 -2.98
CA LYS A 59 13.37 -8.76 -4.20
C LYS A 59 13.02 -7.81 -5.35
N ASP A 60 12.65 -8.38 -6.51
CA ASP A 60 12.35 -7.58 -7.70
C ASP A 60 10.88 -7.18 -7.83
N LEU A 61 10.07 -7.47 -6.80
CA LEU A 61 8.66 -7.11 -6.84
C LEU A 61 8.46 -5.60 -6.81
N PHE A 62 7.54 -5.14 -7.65
CA PHE A 62 7.05 -3.77 -7.58
C PHE A 62 5.99 -3.69 -6.50
N VAL A 63 6.26 -2.95 -5.44
CA VAL A 63 5.37 -2.90 -4.27
C VAL A 63 4.54 -1.63 -4.30
N THR A 64 3.22 -1.81 -4.34
CA THR A 64 2.24 -0.72 -4.25
C THR A 64 1.49 -0.83 -2.93
N VAL A 65 1.11 0.29 -2.35
CA VAL A 65 0.22 0.33 -1.20
C VAL A 65 -1.06 1.07 -1.57
N ARG A 66 -2.22 0.46 -1.33
CA ARG A 66 -3.50 1.14 -1.48
C ARG A 66 -3.90 1.74 -0.14
N VAL A 67 -3.99 3.07 -0.10
CA VAL A 67 -4.32 3.81 1.11
C VAL A 67 -5.82 4.05 1.23
N ASN A 68 -6.25 4.49 2.41
CA ASN A 68 -7.65 4.83 2.68
C ASN A 68 -7.94 6.24 2.15
N GLY A 69 -8.59 6.34 1.00
CA GLY A 69 -8.82 7.63 0.36
C GLY A 69 -10.12 8.32 0.75
N ALA A 70 -11.12 7.55 1.19
CA ALA A 70 -12.46 8.10 1.46
C ALA A 70 -12.56 8.77 2.83
N ASP A 71 -11.75 8.37 3.79
CA ASP A 71 -11.75 8.94 5.14
C ASP A 71 -10.46 9.75 5.33
N PRO A 72 -10.56 11.09 5.46
CA PRO A 72 -9.37 11.93 5.59
C PRO A 72 -8.50 11.58 6.79
N THR A 73 -9.10 11.11 7.89
CA THR A 73 -8.34 10.74 9.08
C THR A 73 -7.40 9.57 8.79
N PHE A 74 -7.93 8.51 8.19
CA PHE A 74 -7.11 7.36 7.82
C PHE A 74 -6.11 7.68 6.73
N PHE A 75 -6.49 8.51 5.76
CA PHE A 75 -5.59 8.89 4.67
C PHE A 75 -4.36 9.62 5.20
N ASP A 76 -4.54 10.60 6.07
CA ASP A 76 -3.45 11.38 6.62
C ASP A 76 -2.50 10.49 7.44
N ASP A 77 -3.06 9.58 8.23
CA ASP A 77 -2.28 8.65 9.04
C ASP A 77 -1.51 7.66 8.15
N ASP A 78 -2.15 7.16 7.10
CA ASP A 78 -1.49 6.25 6.15
C ASP A 78 -0.31 6.93 5.47
N VAL A 79 -0.50 8.15 4.99
CA VAL A 79 0.58 8.91 4.34
C VAL A 79 1.73 9.16 5.31
N SER A 80 1.42 9.56 6.53
CA SER A 80 2.43 9.82 7.56
C SER A 80 3.29 8.59 7.85
N ALA A 81 2.68 7.41 7.83
CA ALA A 81 3.39 6.15 8.06
C ALA A 81 4.27 5.75 6.88
N LEU A 82 3.86 6.08 5.65
CA LEU A 82 4.56 5.66 4.43
C LEU A 82 5.70 6.59 4.03
N VAL A 83 5.65 7.86 4.41
CA VAL A 83 6.67 8.84 4.00
C VAL A 83 8.09 8.42 4.40
N PRO A 84 8.35 7.91 5.61
CA PRO A 84 9.71 7.48 5.98
C PRO A 84 10.21 6.24 5.23
N CYS A 85 9.30 5.44 4.66
CA CYS A 85 9.64 4.19 3.98
C CYS A 85 8.73 4.02 2.75
N PRO A 86 8.88 4.86 1.73
CA PRO A 86 7.91 4.92 0.64
C PRO A 86 7.91 3.64 -0.19
N PRO A 87 6.72 3.16 -0.59
CA PRO A 87 6.64 2.08 -1.56
C PRO A 87 6.97 2.60 -2.96
N ALA A 88 7.06 1.68 -3.93
CA ALA A 88 7.31 2.06 -5.32
C ALA A 88 6.15 2.89 -5.89
N ALA A 89 4.92 2.65 -5.43
CA ALA A 89 3.75 3.43 -5.83
C ALA A 89 2.70 3.43 -4.73
N VAL A 90 1.85 4.45 -4.75
CA VAL A 90 0.69 4.53 -3.86
C VAL A 90 -0.55 4.55 -4.74
N ARG A 91 -1.53 3.71 -4.39
CA ARG A 91 -2.80 3.65 -5.10
C ARG A 91 -3.89 4.34 -4.29
N LEU A 92 -4.57 5.27 -4.95
CA LEU A 92 -5.71 5.95 -4.36
C LEU A 92 -6.99 5.22 -4.76
N PRO A 93 -7.83 4.81 -3.81
CA PRO A 93 -9.12 4.25 -4.13
C PRO A 93 -10.10 5.36 -4.49
N THR A 94 -11.06 5.05 -5.35
CA THR A 94 -12.25 5.89 -5.59
C THR A 94 -11.92 7.37 -5.84
N CYS A 95 -11.14 7.66 -6.88
CA CYS A 95 -10.90 9.04 -7.30
C CYS A 95 -12.12 9.57 -8.04
N HIS A 96 -12.78 10.60 -7.48
CA HIS A 96 -13.99 11.19 -8.07
C HIS A 96 -13.67 12.30 -9.07
N SER A 97 -12.48 12.86 -9.03
CA SER A 97 -12.06 13.92 -9.95
C SER A 97 -10.54 13.90 -10.14
N ALA A 98 -10.08 14.52 -11.22
CA ALA A 98 -8.65 14.64 -11.49
C ALA A 98 -7.93 15.48 -10.43
N ALA A 99 -8.65 16.34 -9.71
CA ALA A 99 -8.06 17.18 -8.67
C ALA A 99 -7.59 16.39 -7.45
N HIS A 100 -8.13 15.20 -7.23
CA HIS A 100 -7.72 14.36 -6.09
C HIS A 100 -6.27 13.90 -6.20
N ILE A 101 -5.79 13.65 -7.42
CA ILE A 101 -4.45 13.10 -7.64
C ILE A 101 -3.35 14.10 -7.28
N PRO A 102 -3.38 15.36 -7.76
CA PRO A 102 -2.36 16.33 -7.36
C PRO A 102 -2.36 16.63 -5.86
N SER A 103 -3.54 16.70 -5.25
CA SER A 103 -3.64 16.96 -3.81
C SER A 103 -2.99 15.85 -3.00
N ALA A 104 -3.29 14.60 -3.33
CA ALA A 104 -2.68 13.45 -2.66
C ALA A 104 -1.17 13.37 -2.92
N ALA A 105 -0.75 13.62 -4.15
CA ALA A 105 0.67 13.60 -4.51
C ALA A 105 1.47 14.64 -3.72
N THR A 106 0.90 15.81 -3.48
CA THR A 106 1.55 16.86 -2.69
C THR A 106 1.80 16.39 -1.25
N GLN A 107 0.89 15.61 -0.68
CA GLN A 107 1.06 15.10 0.68
C GLN A 107 2.09 13.97 0.76
N ILE A 108 2.20 13.15 -0.28
CA ILE A 108 3.07 11.97 -0.30
C ILE A 108 4.49 12.33 -0.70
N TYR A 109 4.64 13.19 -1.69
CA TYR A 109 5.91 13.56 -2.29
C TYR A 109 6.24 15.04 -2.05
#